data_d8963ace1e464d683540367b78f16ce2
#
_entry.id   d8963ace1e464d683540367b78f16ce2
#
_cell.length_a   1.000
_cell.length_b   1.000
_cell.length_c   1.000
_cell.angle_alpha   90.00
_cell.angle_beta   90.00
_cell.angle_gamma   90.00
#
_symmetry.space_group_name_H-M   'P 1'
#
loop_
_entity.id
_entity.type
_entity.pdbx_description
1 polymer ?
#
loop_
_entity_poly.entity_id
_entity_poly.type
_entity_poly.pdbx_seq_one_letter_code
_entity_poly.pdbx_strand_id
1 'polypeptide(L)'
;MRKNILITGASSGLGKGMAKEFAKQGCNLALCARRFELLEQLKSELEQINPNITISIKVLDVNDHEQVFSVFNAFKEELNGLDRVIINAGMGKGASIGTGYFNANKQTAQTNFVAALAQAEAAMEIFRAQNHGHLVTISSISAVRGFRRAMTVYAATK
;
A
#
# COMPACT_ATOMS: atom_id res chain seq x y z
N MET A 1 1.35 2.08 21.75
CA MET A 1 0.53 1.38 20.72
C MET A 1 0.69 2.16 19.42
N ARG A 2 0.88 1.47 18.29
CA ARG A 2 1.01 2.14 16.99
C ARG A 2 -0.37 2.58 16.52
N LYS A 3 -0.61 3.89 16.50
CA LYS A 3 -1.94 4.46 16.24
C LYS A 3 -2.13 5.04 14.85
N ASN A 4 -1.08 5.58 14.22
CA ASN A 4 -1.16 6.22 12.91
C ASN A 4 -0.66 5.26 11.84
N ILE A 5 -1.55 4.73 11.02
CA ILE A 5 -1.26 3.65 10.07
C ILE A 5 -1.54 4.10 8.64
N LEU A 6 -0.52 4.05 7.78
CA LEU A 6 -0.67 4.26 6.34
C LEU A 6 -0.81 2.91 5.63
N ILE A 7 -1.80 2.81 4.73
CA ILE A 7 -2.04 1.62 3.91
C ILE A 7 -2.15 2.03 2.44
N THR A 8 -1.27 1.51 1.60
CA THR A 8 -1.37 1.70 0.14
C THR A 8 -2.24 0.62 -0.50
N GLY A 9 -2.91 0.97 -1.62
CA GLY A 9 -3.84 0.04 -2.27
C GLY A 9 -5.08 -0.26 -1.41
N ALA A 10 -5.53 0.71 -0.61
CA ALA A 10 -6.59 0.53 0.37
C ALA A 10 -8.01 0.41 -0.22
N SER A 11 -8.22 0.74 -1.50
CA SER A 11 -9.57 0.80 -2.10
C SER A 11 -10.28 -0.55 -2.25
N SER A 12 -9.60 -1.67 -2.05
CA SER A 12 -10.19 -3.02 -2.21
C SER A 12 -9.34 -4.11 -1.54
N GLY A 13 -9.88 -5.34 -1.51
CA GLY A 13 -9.15 -6.54 -1.11
C GLY A 13 -8.54 -6.45 0.30
N LEU A 14 -7.29 -6.89 0.42
CA LEU A 14 -6.58 -6.93 1.71
C LEU A 14 -6.42 -5.53 2.33
N GLY A 15 -6.11 -4.51 1.51
CA GLY A 15 -5.95 -3.14 2.01
C GLY A 15 -7.24 -2.60 2.66
N LYS A 16 -8.40 -2.79 2.02
CA LYS A 16 -9.71 -2.45 2.58
C LYS A 16 -10.01 -3.24 3.86
N GLY A 17 -9.72 -4.55 3.86
CA GLY A 17 -9.91 -5.40 5.03
C GLY A 17 -9.06 -4.96 6.22
N MET A 18 -7.77 -4.70 6.00
CA MET A 18 -6.87 -4.22 7.05
C MET A 18 -7.31 -2.86 7.60
N ALA A 19 -7.75 -1.92 6.74
CA ALA A 19 -8.26 -0.63 7.18
C ALA A 19 -9.44 -0.78 8.15
N LYS A 20 -10.38 -1.69 7.87
CA LYS A 20 -11.52 -1.98 8.76
C LYS A 20 -11.08 -2.54 10.11
N GLU A 21 -10.13 -3.47 10.11
CA GLU A 21 -9.65 -4.06 11.37
C GLU A 21 -8.88 -3.05 12.22
N PHE A 22 -8.07 -2.18 11.62
CA PHE A 22 -7.39 -1.12 12.37
C PHE A 22 -8.35 -0.03 12.87
N ALA A 23 -9.42 0.29 12.15
CA ALA A 23 -10.47 1.20 12.62
C ALA A 23 -11.16 0.66 13.88
N LYS A 24 -11.49 -0.63 13.93
CA LYS A 24 -12.03 -1.30 15.13
C LYS A 24 -11.07 -1.20 16.33
N GLN A 25 -9.76 -1.22 16.07
CA GLN A 25 -8.73 -1.09 17.10
C GLN A 25 -8.46 0.37 17.52
N GLY A 26 -9.18 1.34 16.98
CA GLY A 26 -9.03 2.76 17.30
C GLY A 26 -7.76 3.40 16.72
N CYS A 27 -7.28 2.91 15.59
CA CYS A 27 -6.14 3.49 14.88
C CYS A 27 -6.57 4.58 13.92
N ASN A 28 -5.81 5.65 13.83
CA ASN A 28 -5.93 6.65 12.77
C ASN A 28 -5.40 6.07 11.46
N LEU A 29 -6.01 6.44 10.35
CA LEU A 29 -5.74 5.82 9.06
C LEU A 29 -5.40 6.84 7.98
N ALA A 30 -4.28 6.63 7.31
CA ALA A 30 -3.88 7.26 6.06
C ALA A 30 -4.06 6.24 4.94
N LEU A 31 -4.98 6.47 4.02
CA LEU A 31 -5.35 5.50 3.00
C LEU A 31 -5.13 6.08 1.60
N CYS A 32 -4.42 5.37 0.75
CA CYS A 32 -4.26 5.80 -0.63
C CYS A 32 -4.49 4.67 -1.64
N ALA A 33 -5.00 5.09 -2.80
CA ALA A 33 -5.23 4.25 -3.97
C ALA A 33 -5.53 5.14 -5.18
N ARG A 34 -5.61 4.53 -6.37
CA ARG A 34 -5.93 5.26 -7.61
C ARG A 34 -7.40 5.67 -7.73
N ARG A 35 -8.32 4.91 -7.13
CA ARG A 35 -9.77 5.10 -7.26
C ARG A 35 -10.29 5.89 -6.06
N PHE A 36 -10.49 7.18 -6.24
CA PHE A 36 -10.90 8.10 -5.18
C PHE A 36 -12.29 7.77 -4.62
N GLU A 37 -13.24 7.49 -5.48
CA GLU A 37 -14.63 7.21 -5.10
C GLU A 37 -14.72 6.00 -4.15
N LEU A 38 -13.86 4.99 -4.36
CA LEU A 38 -13.80 3.83 -3.47
C LEU A 38 -13.12 4.13 -2.12
N LEU A 39 -12.22 5.11 -2.10
CA LEU A 39 -11.64 5.58 -0.84
C LEU A 39 -12.66 6.39 -0.04
N GLU A 40 -13.47 7.24 -0.67
CA GLU A 40 -14.55 7.98 -0.01
C GLU A 40 -15.61 7.03 0.58
N GLN A 41 -16.04 6.02 -0.18
CA GLN A 41 -16.93 4.98 0.33
C GLN A 41 -16.32 4.24 1.53
N LEU A 42 -15.04 3.85 1.42
CA LEU A 42 -14.35 3.20 2.53
C LEU A 42 -14.25 4.12 3.74
N LYS A 43 -13.91 5.40 3.55
CA LYS A 43 -13.86 6.38 4.64
C LYS A 43 -15.18 6.45 5.39
N SER A 44 -16.31 6.57 4.67
CA SER A 44 -17.65 6.58 5.27
C SER A 44 -17.97 5.29 6.04
N GLU A 45 -17.57 4.11 5.50
CA GLU A 45 -17.71 2.84 6.20
C GLU A 45 -16.88 2.80 7.51
N LEU A 46 -15.67 3.36 7.48
CA LEU A 46 -14.75 3.38 8.64
C LEU A 46 -15.21 4.36 9.73
N GLU A 47 -15.77 5.51 9.36
CA GLU A 47 -16.38 6.48 10.27
C GLU A 47 -17.57 5.88 11.02
N GLN A 48 -18.35 5.00 10.37
CA GLN A 48 -19.42 4.22 11.02
C GLN A 48 -18.87 3.17 11.99
N ILE A 49 -17.71 2.57 11.70
CA ILE A 49 -17.07 1.59 12.58
C ILE A 49 -16.51 2.26 13.83
N ASN A 50 -15.85 3.41 13.66
CA ASN A 50 -15.28 4.17 14.78
C ASN A 50 -15.22 5.66 14.45
N PRO A 51 -16.15 6.47 14.97
CA PRO A 51 -16.19 7.91 14.71
C PRO A 51 -15.09 8.72 15.39
N ASN A 52 -14.32 8.11 16.30
CA ASN A 52 -13.30 8.80 17.09
C ASN A 52 -11.90 8.73 16.48
N ILE A 53 -11.73 8.11 15.32
CA ILE A 53 -10.43 8.03 14.62
C ILE A 53 -10.33 9.08 13.52
N THR A 54 -9.11 9.51 13.25
CA THR A 54 -8.82 10.37 12.11
C THR A 54 -8.60 9.51 10.86
N ILE A 55 -9.30 9.82 9.76
CA ILE A 55 -9.15 9.11 8.49
C ILE A 55 -8.81 10.11 7.40
N SER A 56 -7.61 10.00 6.87
CA SER A 56 -7.16 10.77 5.70
C SER A 56 -7.09 9.89 4.47
N ILE A 57 -7.56 10.39 3.34
CA ILE A 57 -7.56 9.68 2.06
C ILE A 57 -6.90 10.53 0.97
N LYS A 58 -6.07 9.92 0.11
CA LYS A 58 -5.44 10.59 -1.03
C LYS A 58 -5.40 9.67 -2.25
N VAL A 59 -5.56 10.28 -3.44
CA VAL A 59 -5.27 9.57 -4.69
C VAL A 59 -3.77 9.36 -4.81
N LEU A 60 -3.37 8.15 -5.17
CA LEU A 60 -1.98 7.81 -5.44
C LEU A 60 -1.91 6.64 -6.42
N ASP A 61 -1.22 6.83 -7.54
CA ASP A 61 -0.63 5.73 -8.29
C ASP A 61 0.80 5.50 -7.77
N VAL A 62 1.05 4.37 -7.17
CA VAL A 62 2.36 4.05 -6.61
C VAL A 62 3.47 3.96 -7.65
N ASN A 63 3.14 3.91 -8.95
CA ASN A 63 4.10 3.99 -10.04
C ASN A 63 4.55 5.44 -10.36
N ASP A 64 3.87 6.44 -9.83
CA ASP A 64 4.35 7.81 -9.78
C ASP A 64 5.20 7.98 -8.50
N HIS A 65 6.50 7.75 -8.66
CA HIS A 65 7.40 7.67 -7.52
C HIS A 65 7.55 9.02 -6.80
N GLU A 66 7.54 10.14 -7.52
CA GLU A 66 7.62 11.48 -6.91
C GLU A 66 6.36 11.76 -6.08
N GLN A 67 5.19 11.37 -6.60
CA GLN A 67 3.93 11.49 -5.88
C GLN A 67 3.92 10.63 -4.60
N VAL A 68 4.60 9.46 -4.59
CA VAL A 68 4.71 8.62 -3.38
C VAL A 68 5.32 9.42 -2.22
N PHE A 69 6.46 10.07 -2.45
CA PHE A 69 7.14 10.85 -1.39
C PHE A 69 6.27 12.02 -0.91
N SER A 70 5.66 12.77 -1.84
CA SER A 70 4.82 13.91 -1.47
C SER A 70 3.56 13.50 -0.70
N VAL A 71 2.89 12.42 -1.10
CA VAL A 71 1.68 11.89 -0.44
C VAL A 71 2.01 11.34 0.95
N PHE A 72 3.13 10.61 1.10
CA PHE A 72 3.53 10.06 2.40
C PHE A 72 3.87 11.17 3.40
N ASN A 73 4.58 12.22 2.95
CA ASN A 73 4.86 13.38 3.79
C ASN A 73 3.57 14.14 4.16
N ALA A 74 2.63 14.34 3.23
CA ALA A 74 1.35 14.96 3.53
C ALA A 74 0.56 14.16 4.59
N PHE A 75 0.54 12.83 4.52
CA PHE A 75 -0.09 11.99 5.55
C PHE A 75 0.62 12.08 6.91
N LYS A 76 1.96 12.13 6.91
CA LYS A 76 2.74 12.34 8.13
C LYS A 76 2.36 13.65 8.83
N GLU A 77 2.22 14.75 8.06
CA GLU A 77 1.81 16.04 8.63
C GLU A 77 0.36 15.99 9.15
N GLU A 78 -0.58 15.45 8.38
CA GLU A 78 -2.00 15.38 8.76
C GLU A 78 -2.26 14.53 10.01
N LEU A 79 -1.51 13.45 10.21
CA LEU A 79 -1.63 12.56 11.37
C LEU A 79 -0.62 12.87 12.48
N ASN A 80 0.22 13.89 12.32
CA ASN A 80 1.31 14.21 13.24
C ASN A 80 2.25 13.02 13.49
N GLY A 81 2.70 12.41 12.40
CA GLY A 81 3.60 11.25 12.39
C GLY A 81 2.93 9.96 11.90
N LEU A 82 3.73 9.00 11.49
CA LEU A 82 3.31 7.67 11.04
C LEU A 82 3.99 6.60 11.89
N ASP A 83 3.19 5.75 12.56
CA ASP A 83 3.71 4.64 13.38
C ASP A 83 3.92 3.36 12.57
N ARG A 84 3.13 3.18 11.50
CA ARG A 84 3.20 2.02 10.64
C ARG A 84 2.86 2.39 9.20
N VAL A 85 3.65 1.90 8.26
CA VAL A 85 3.36 1.95 6.83
C VAL A 85 3.22 0.53 6.30
N ILE A 86 2.10 0.26 5.63
CA ILE A 86 1.80 -1.04 5.02
C ILE A 86 1.83 -0.88 3.50
N ILE A 87 2.90 -1.36 2.90
CA ILE A 87 3.07 -1.45 1.46
C ILE A 87 2.25 -2.65 0.96
N ASN A 88 1.01 -2.36 0.56
CA ASN A 88 0.06 -3.37 0.12
C ASN A 88 -0.28 -3.24 -1.38
N ALA A 89 -0.16 -2.04 -1.95
CA ALA A 89 -0.43 -1.84 -3.37
C ALA A 89 0.37 -2.82 -4.23
N GLY A 90 -0.33 -3.53 -5.10
CA GLY A 90 0.27 -4.54 -5.96
C GLY A 90 -0.71 -5.05 -7.00
N MET A 91 -0.20 -5.79 -7.95
CA MET A 91 -1.00 -6.40 -9.02
C MET A 91 -0.56 -7.84 -9.29
N GLY A 92 -1.53 -8.68 -9.65
CA GLY A 92 -1.31 -10.08 -10.01
C GLY A 92 -1.39 -10.35 -11.51
N LYS A 93 -1.21 -9.34 -12.35
CA LYS A 93 -1.19 -9.51 -13.80
C LYS A 93 0.20 -9.98 -14.25
N GLY A 94 0.23 -10.92 -15.16
CA GLY A 94 1.45 -11.42 -15.77
C GLY A 94 1.12 -12.33 -16.93
N ALA A 95 2.13 -12.72 -17.66
CA ALA A 95 2.01 -13.68 -18.75
C ALA A 95 3.18 -14.68 -18.67
N SER A 96 3.00 -15.82 -19.29
CA SER A 96 4.07 -16.82 -19.41
C SER A 96 5.27 -16.20 -20.13
N ILE A 97 6.47 -16.51 -19.66
CA ILE A 97 7.70 -16.03 -20.29
C ILE A 97 7.80 -16.62 -21.72
N GLY A 98 8.23 -15.80 -22.67
CA GLY A 98 8.39 -16.21 -24.08
C GLY A 98 7.11 -16.22 -24.91
N THR A 99 6.00 -15.66 -24.42
CA THR A 99 4.70 -15.64 -25.13
C THR A 99 4.37 -14.28 -25.75
N GLY A 100 5.32 -13.35 -25.82
CA GLY A 100 5.13 -12.04 -26.46
C GLY A 100 4.47 -10.96 -25.59
N TYR A 101 4.12 -11.27 -24.34
CA TYR A 101 3.44 -10.34 -23.42
C TYR A 101 4.39 -9.65 -22.43
N PHE A 102 5.55 -9.22 -22.90
CA PHE A 102 6.56 -8.56 -22.07
C PHE A 102 6.00 -7.38 -21.26
N ASN A 103 5.13 -6.56 -21.86
CA ASN A 103 4.58 -5.39 -21.18
C ASN A 103 3.74 -5.76 -19.92
N ALA A 104 2.99 -6.86 -19.94
CA ALA A 104 2.24 -7.32 -18.77
C ALA A 104 3.19 -7.72 -17.61
N ASN A 105 4.27 -8.42 -17.95
CA ASN A 105 5.30 -8.79 -16.99
C ASN A 105 6.06 -7.57 -16.46
N LYS A 106 6.43 -6.63 -17.35
CA LYS A 106 7.07 -5.36 -16.98
C LYS A 106 6.21 -4.55 -16.01
N GLN A 107 4.90 -4.42 -16.29
CA GLN A 107 3.98 -3.72 -15.38
C GLN A 107 3.92 -4.37 -13.99
N THR A 108 3.92 -5.70 -13.94
CA THR A 108 3.94 -6.42 -12.66
C THR A 108 5.23 -6.14 -11.89
N ALA A 109 6.38 -6.19 -12.54
CA ALA A 109 7.67 -5.87 -11.92
C ALA A 109 7.71 -4.40 -11.44
N GLN A 110 7.26 -3.48 -12.28
CA GLN A 110 7.23 -2.05 -11.97
C GLN A 110 6.39 -1.77 -10.73
N THR A 111 5.17 -2.32 -10.65
CA THR A 111 4.26 -2.05 -9.53
C THR A 111 4.67 -2.81 -8.25
N ASN A 112 5.01 -4.09 -8.36
CA ASN A 112 5.21 -4.93 -7.17
C ASN A 112 6.62 -4.81 -6.57
N PHE A 113 7.62 -4.40 -7.37
CA PHE A 113 8.99 -4.28 -6.90
C PHE A 113 9.48 -2.84 -6.89
N VAL A 114 9.53 -2.16 -8.06
CA VAL A 114 10.10 -0.81 -8.14
C VAL A 114 9.26 0.20 -7.34
N ALA A 115 7.93 0.17 -7.53
CA ALA A 115 7.06 1.05 -6.76
C ALA A 115 7.00 0.68 -5.26
N ALA A 116 7.13 -0.60 -4.90
CA ALA A 116 7.24 -0.99 -3.50
C ALA A 116 8.54 -0.47 -2.87
N LEU A 117 9.66 -0.48 -3.62
CA LEU A 117 10.92 0.12 -3.18
C LEU A 117 10.77 1.63 -2.92
N ALA A 118 10.16 2.39 -3.84
CA ALA A 118 9.91 3.82 -3.65
C ALA A 118 9.07 4.10 -2.40
N GLN A 119 8.03 3.29 -2.14
CA GLN A 119 7.23 3.38 -0.92
C GLN A 119 8.04 3.06 0.35
N ALA A 120 8.94 2.08 0.28
CA ALA A 120 9.82 1.75 1.40
C ALA A 120 10.81 2.88 1.70
N GLU A 121 11.42 3.47 0.67
CA GLU A 121 12.30 4.64 0.83
C GLU A 121 11.56 5.81 1.48
N ALA A 122 10.39 6.20 0.96
CA ALA A 122 9.58 7.29 1.52
C ALA A 122 9.19 7.03 2.99
N ALA A 123 8.80 5.79 3.32
CA ALA A 123 8.48 5.41 4.69
C ALA A 123 9.70 5.46 5.61
N MET A 124 10.85 4.98 5.14
CA MET A 124 12.08 4.95 5.93
C MET A 124 12.69 6.34 6.15
N GLU A 125 12.56 7.27 5.20
CA GLU A 125 12.92 8.67 5.43
C GLU A 125 12.13 9.26 6.60
N ILE A 126 10.80 9.06 6.61
CA ILE A 126 9.93 9.51 7.72
C ILE A 126 10.33 8.84 9.04
N PHE A 127 10.51 7.52 9.05
CA PHE A 127 10.82 6.76 10.25
C PHE A 127 12.20 7.11 10.84
N ARG A 128 13.19 7.40 9.99
CA ARG A 128 14.50 7.88 10.44
C ARG A 128 14.41 9.28 11.06
N ALA A 129 13.66 10.19 10.42
CA ALA A 129 13.49 11.55 10.93
C ALA A 129 12.76 11.58 12.30
N GLN A 130 11.77 10.71 12.52
CA GLN A 130 11.02 10.63 13.79
C GLN A 130 11.60 9.61 14.78
N ASN A 131 12.67 8.89 14.41
CA ASN A 131 13.40 7.88 15.20
C ASN A 131 12.52 6.72 15.71
N HIS A 132 11.42 6.43 15.02
CA HIS A 132 10.58 5.25 15.23
C HIS A 132 9.73 4.95 14.00
N GLY A 133 9.23 3.72 13.90
CA GLY A 133 8.33 3.30 12.83
C GLY A 133 8.30 1.78 12.66
N HIS A 134 7.34 1.31 11.88
CA HIS A 134 7.19 -0.09 11.53
C HIS A 134 6.81 -0.24 10.05
N LEU A 135 7.74 -0.70 9.25
CA LEU A 135 7.49 -1.02 7.84
C LEU A 135 6.94 -2.44 7.70
N VAL A 136 5.85 -2.57 6.94
CA VAL A 136 5.23 -3.86 6.59
C VAL A 136 5.08 -3.95 5.09
N THR A 137 5.55 -5.04 4.49
CA THR A 137 5.38 -5.33 3.07
C THR A 137 4.50 -6.56 2.89
N ILE A 138 3.46 -6.45 2.06
CA ILE A 138 2.58 -7.58 1.76
C ILE A 138 3.22 -8.47 0.70
N SER A 139 3.73 -9.60 1.13
CA SER A 139 4.30 -10.64 0.29
C SER A 139 3.22 -11.64 -0.18
N SER A 140 3.61 -12.81 -0.63
CA SER A 140 2.74 -13.88 -1.11
C SER A 140 3.37 -15.24 -0.81
N ILE A 141 2.55 -16.27 -0.74
CA ILE A 141 3.03 -17.67 -0.73
C ILE A 141 3.87 -17.99 -1.98
N SER A 142 3.66 -17.27 -3.08
CA SER A 142 4.46 -17.41 -4.31
C SER A 142 5.90 -16.92 -4.17
N ALA A 143 6.23 -16.15 -3.14
CA ALA A 143 7.62 -15.78 -2.82
C ALA A 143 8.44 -16.97 -2.30
N VAL A 144 7.77 -17.91 -1.63
CA VAL A 144 8.42 -19.11 -1.03
C VAL A 144 8.29 -20.31 -1.96
N ARG A 145 7.26 -20.33 -2.80
CA ARG A 145 6.98 -21.43 -3.74
C ARG A 145 6.60 -20.89 -5.09
N GLY A 146 7.41 -21.14 -6.12
CA GLY A 146 7.11 -20.76 -7.49
C GLY A 146 5.85 -21.43 -8.03
N PHE A 147 5.09 -20.68 -8.82
CA PHE A 147 3.91 -21.18 -9.53
C PHE A 147 4.16 -21.16 -11.04
N ARG A 148 3.50 -22.07 -11.74
CA ARG A 148 3.63 -22.20 -13.19
C ARG A 148 2.92 -21.07 -13.95
N ARG A 149 3.24 -20.95 -15.25
CA ARG A 149 2.58 -20.05 -16.23
C ARG A 149 2.81 -18.58 -15.92
N ALA A 150 1.74 -17.79 -15.90
CA ALA A 150 1.75 -16.33 -15.74
C ALA A 150 2.22 -15.81 -14.38
N MET A 151 2.49 -16.70 -13.43
CA MET A 151 2.87 -16.32 -12.05
C MET A 151 4.39 -16.15 -11.87
N THR A 152 5.21 -16.37 -12.88
CA THR A 152 6.67 -16.34 -12.77
C THR A 152 7.19 -14.97 -12.31
N VAL A 153 6.81 -13.91 -13.00
CA VAL A 153 7.23 -12.54 -12.64
C VAL A 153 6.57 -12.10 -11.33
N TYR A 154 5.29 -12.43 -11.14
CA TYR A 154 4.62 -12.13 -9.88
C TYR A 154 5.35 -12.77 -8.69
N ALA A 155 5.71 -14.05 -8.79
CA ALA A 155 6.47 -14.74 -7.74
C ALA A 155 7.83 -14.09 -7.46
N ALA A 156 8.53 -13.68 -8.52
CA ALA A 156 9.83 -13.01 -8.38
C ALA A 156 9.75 -11.60 -7.76
N THR A 157 8.56 -10.98 -7.74
CA THR A 157 8.32 -9.63 -7.20
C THR A 157 7.68 -9.63 -5.81
N LYS A 158 7.49 -10.81 -5.22
CA LYS A 158 6.87 -11.00 -3.90
C LYS A 158 7.82 -11.64 -2.92
#